data_5cdb2cb655697e75d086720d1fef19f0
#
_entry.id   5cdb2cb655697e75d086720d1fef19f0
#
_cell.length_a   1.000
_cell.length_b   1.000
_cell.length_c   1.000
_cell.angle_alpha   90.00
_cell.angle_beta   90.00
_cell.angle_gamma   90.00
#
_symmetry.space_group_name_H-M   'P 1'
#
loop_
_entity.id
_entity.type
_entity.pdbx_description
1 polymer ?
#
loop_
_entity_poly.entity_id
_entity_poly.type
_entity_poly.pdbx_seq_one_letter_code
_entity_poly.pdbx_strand_id
1 'polypeptide(L)'
;MIVLGLGALASGGGFVAWDRLAIKRLAIVEPGRIVRGAWPGPTALLRLIERDSIRTVVTLTAINLDDPKYVAQERAIRQSDSRWIIIPMRGSTATTDQMAEAADLVADPANQPAFFHCVGGHHRSNLVHAAYLIRHRGYSANGAWDVVSRLPWSRPASDGADRVRIDEFAAQCIPVSFPEDHGHDAKADSLDRAHHDRGDPDPGPVRGGSLGNG
;
A
#
# COMPACT_ATOMS: atom_id res chain seq x y z
N MET A 1 46.37 -15.69 -12.03
CA MET A 1 45.75 -15.08 -10.85
C MET A 1 45.01 -13.78 -11.20
N ILE A 2 44.03 -13.77 -12.12
CA ILE A 2 43.32 -12.56 -12.60
C ILE A 2 41.78 -12.81 -12.71
N VAL A 3 41.23 -13.78 -12.01
CA VAL A 3 39.78 -14.11 -12.13
C VAL A 3 38.94 -13.63 -10.94
N LEU A 4 39.52 -13.11 -9.86
CA LEU A 4 38.79 -12.69 -8.64
C LEU A 4 38.36 -11.21 -8.64
N GLY A 5 38.76 -10.40 -9.62
CA GLY A 5 38.42 -8.96 -9.65
C GLY A 5 37.08 -8.62 -10.34
N LEU A 6 36.60 -9.44 -11.26
CA LEU A 6 35.42 -9.15 -12.06
C LEU A 6 34.09 -9.46 -11.35
N GLY A 7 34.09 -10.40 -10.41
CA GLY A 7 32.87 -10.76 -9.65
C GLY A 7 32.42 -9.68 -8.64
N ALA A 8 33.37 -8.95 -8.04
CA ALA A 8 33.07 -7.92 -7.04
C ALA A 8 32.48 -6.64 -7.65
N LEU A 9 32.87 -6.30 -8.88
CA LEU A 9 32.34 -5.14 -9.60
C LEU A 9 30.91 -5.37 -10.13
N ALA A 10 30.60 -6.60 -10.54
CA ALA A 10 29.26 -6.96 -11.02
C ALA A 10 28.23 -6.96 -9.88
N SER A 11 28.61 -7.42 -8.68
CA SER A 11 27.72 -7.43 -7.51
C SER A 11 27.45 -6.03 -6.96
N GLY A 12 28.46 -5.16 -6.92
CA GLY A 12 28.33 -3.77 -6.49
C GLY A 12 27.47 -2.94 -7.44
N GLY A 13 27.66 -3.10 -8.75
CA GLY A 13 26.89 -2.42 -9.77
C GLY A 13 25.42 -2.82 -9.77
N GLY A 14 25.11 -4.10 -9.55
CA GLY A 14 23.75 -4.61 -9.46
C GLY A 14 22.99 -4.05 -8.25
N PHE A 15 23.62 -3.97 -7.09
CA PHE A 15 23.03 -3.43 -5.87
C PHE A 15 22.74 -1.93 -5.98
N VAL A 16 23.68 -1.14 -6.51
CA VAL A 16 23.49 0.31 -6.73
C VAL A 16 22.39 0.57 -7.77
N ALA A 17 22.32 -0.25 -8.83
CA ALA A 17 21.26 -0.14 -9.83
C ALA A 17 19.89 -0.48 -9.24
N TRP A 18 19.80 -1.53 -8.42
CA TRP A 18 18.55 -1.91 -7.73
C TRP A 18 18.06 -0.81 -6.78
N ASP A 19 18.93 -0.20 -5.97
CA ASP A 19 18.55 0.88 -5.03
C ASP A 19 18.07 2.14 -5.76
N ARG A 20 18.51 2.38 -7.00
CA ARG A 20 18.03 3.47 -7.86
C ARG A 20 16.71 3.17 -8.58
N LEU A 21 16.36 1.91 -8.73
CA LEU A 21 15.19 1.46 -9.49
C LEU A 21 14.04 1.03 -8.62
N ALA A 22 14.29 0.74 -7.34
CA ALA A 22 13.28 0.29 -6.39
C ALA A 22 12.83 1.45 -5.49
N ILE A 23 11.54 1.51 -5.23
CA ILE A 23 10.97 2.40 -4.21
C ILE A 23 10.93 1.63 -2.90
N LYS A 24 11.66 2.12 -1.90
CA LYS A 24 11.65 1.50 -0.57
C LYS A 24 10.24 1.58 0.04
N ARG A 25 9.84 0.52 0.74
CA ARG A 25 8.57 0.44 1.45
C ARG A 25 7.35 0.72 0.56
N LEU A 26 7.45 0.30 -0.69
CA LEU A 26 6.32 0.33 -1.61
C LEU A 26 5.27 -0.66 -1.14
N ALA A 27 4.03 -0.22 -1.02
CA ALA A 27 2.89 -1.06 -0.71
C ALA A 27 1.64 -0.59 -1.43
N ILE A 28 0.78 -1.54 -1.77
CA ILE A 28 -0.55 -1.27 -2.30
C ILE A 28 -1.47 -1.02 -1.10
N VAL A 29 -2.14 0.12 -1.10
CA VAL A 29 -3.20 0.45 -0.13
C VAL A 29 -4.52 -0.05 -0.67
N GLU A 30 -4.76 0.20 -1.96
CA GLU A 30 -5.92 -0.27 -2.69
C GLU A 30 -5.51 -0.66 -4.13
N PRO A 31 -5.77 -1.90 -4.56
CA PRO A 31 -5.36 -2.38 -5.86
C PRO A 31 -5.85 -1.49 -7.01
N GLY A 32 -4.94 -1.09 -7.90
CA GLY A 32 -5.23 -0.26 -9.07
C GLY A 32 -5.60 1.19 -8.76
N ARG A 33 -5.69 1.61 -7.49
CA ARG A 33 -6.15 2.94 -7.10
C ARG A 33 -5.16 3.72 -6.24
N ILE A 34 -4.60 3.09 -5.19
CA ILE A 34 -3.77 3.80 -4.22
C ILE A 34 -2.53 2.99 -3.88
N VAL A 35 -1.37 3.61 -4.06
CA VAL A 35 -0.05 3.05 -3.75
C VAL A 35 0.69 4.00 -2.82
N ARG A 36 1.52 3.46 -1.92
CA ARG A 36 2.33 4.25 -1.00
C ARG A 36 3.79 3.82 -0.99
N GLY A 37 4.70 4.69 -0.56
CA GLY A 37 6.11 4.34 -0.46
C GLY A 37 6.97 5.36 0.26
N ALA A 38 8.31 5.14 0.17
CA ALA A 38 9.30 6.13 0.52
C ALA A 38 9.53 7.09 -0.66
N TRP A 39 10.28 8.17 -0.41
CA TRP A 39 10.69 9.12 -1.46
C TRP A 39 11.46 8.39 -2.57
N PRO A 40 10.92 8.36 -3.79
CA PRO A 40 11.53 7.65 -4.90
C PRO A 40 12.66 8.47 -5.55
N GLY A 41 13.67 7.79 -6.10
CA GLY A 41 14.52 8.42 -7.08
C GLY A 41 13.76 8.74 -8.38
N PRO A 42 14.24 9.70 -9.21
CA PRO A 42 13.51 10.15 -10.41
C PRO A 42 13.14 9.01 -11.36
N THR A 43 14.09 8.12 -11.64
CA THR A 43 13.86 6.97 -12.54
C THR A 43 12.85 5.97 -11.97
N ALA A 44 12.90 5.72 -10.66
CA ALA A 44 11.95 4.83 -10.00
C ALA A 44 10.54 5.44 -9.98
N LEU A 45 10.42 6.76 -9.80
CA LEU A 45 9.15 7.47 -9.87
C LEU A 45 8.53 7.38 -11.27
N LEU A 46 9.29 7.68 -12.32
CA LEU A 46 8.79 7.61 -13.70
C LEU A 46 8.30 6.20 -14.06
N ARG A 47 9.04 5.16 -13.64
CA ARG A 47 8.62 3.77 -13.85
C ARG A 47 7.36 3.41 -13.09
N LEU A 48 7.20 3.91 -11.87
CA LEU A 48 5.97 3.69 -11.11
C LEU A 48 4.78 4.38 -11.79
N ILE A 49 4.97 5.63 -12.23
CA ILE A 49 3.95 6.39 -12.93
C ILE A 49 3.49 5.64 -14.18
N GLU A 50 4.43 5.19 -15.00
CA GLU A 50 4.13 4.45 -16.23
C GLU A 50 3.45 3.11 -15.95
N ARG A 51 4.02 2.28 -15.06
CA ARG A 51 3.53 0.94 -14.76
C ARG A 51 2.12 0.94 -14.18
N ASP A 52 1.85 1.84 -13.22
CA ASP A 52 0.61 1.88 -12.45
C ASP A 52 -0.32 3.01 -12.92
N SER A 53 0.02 3.69 -14.03
CA SER A 53 -0.74 4.81 -14.61
C SER A 53 -1.06 5.91 -13.59
N ILE A 54 -0.09 6.22 -12.71
CA ILE A 54 -0.28 7.18 -11.61
C ILE A 54 -0.66 8.55 -12.13
N ARG A 55 -1.83 9.04 -11.76
CA ARG A 55 -2.32 10.37 -12.09
C ARG A 55 -1.83 11.45 -11.13
N THR A 56 -1.71 11.10 -9.85
CA THR A 56 -1.38 12.07 -8.82
C THR A 56 -0.32 11.54 -7.89
N VAL A 57 0.74 12.32 -7.70
CA VAL A 57 1.79 12.09 -6.71
C VAL A 57 1.58 13.03 -5.55
N VAL A 58 1.40 12.49 -4.33
CA VAL A 58 1.21 13.27 -3.10
C VAL A 58 2.46 13.15 -2.22
N THR A 59 3.15 14.24 -2.00
CA THR A 59 4.35 14.30 -1.14
C THR A 59 3.98 14.80 0.25
N LEU A 60 4.12 13.92 1.24
CA LEU A 60 3.78 14.16 2.64
C LEU A 60 4.99 14.70 3.42
N THR A 61 5.56 15.78 2.97
CA THR A 61 6.79 16.32 3.60
C THR A 61 6.87 17.81 3.37
N ALA A 62 7.18 18.56 4.43
CA ALA A 62 7.63 19.95 4.29
C ALA A 62 8.97 19.92 3.54
N ILE A 63 9.02 20.55 2.40
CA ILE A 63 10.17 20.54 1.48
C ILE A 63 10.73 21.95 1.39
N ASN A 64 12.05 22.06 1.37
CA ASN A 64 12.72 23.26 0.89
C ASN A 64 12.80 23.16 -0.65
N LEU A 65 12.42 24.21 -1.35
CA LEU A 65 12.42 24.27 -2.81
C LEU A 65 13.84 24.12 -3.41
N ASP A 66 14.88 24.44 -2.63
CA ASP A 66 16.29 24.28 -3.03
C ASP A 66 16.83 22.86 -2.75
N ASP A 67 16.04 21.97 -2.13
CA ASP A 67 16.47 20.59 -1.87
C ASP A 67 16.65 19.86 -3.22
N PRO A 68 17.83 19.26 -3.48
CA PRO A 68 18.06 18.52 -4.71
C PRO A 68 17.03 17.40 -4.98
N LYS A 69 16.44 16.84 -3.92
CA LYS A 69 15.37 15.84 -4.05
C LYS A 69 14.08 16.46 -4.59
N TYR A 70 13.74 17.67 -4.15
CA TYR A 70 12.61 18.41 -4.67
C TYR A 70 12.78 18.67 -6.16
N VAL A 71 13.91 19.30 -6.54
CA VAL A 71 14.21 19.64 -7.94
C VAL A 71 14.20 18.38 -8.83
N ALA A 72 14.77 17.27 -8.34
CA ALA A 72 14.77 16.01 -9.08
C ALA A 72 13.39 15.41 -9.26
N GLN A 73 12.53 15.47 -8.23
CA GLN A 73 11.14 15.00 -8.30
C GLN A 73 10.30 15.90 -9.18
N GLU A 74 10.42 17.22 -9.04
CA GLU A 74 9.72 18.18 -9.91
C GLU A 74 10.02 17.91 -11.38
N ARG A 75 11.31 17.74 -11.71
CA ARG A 75 11.71 17.42 -13.09
C ARG A 75 11.10 16.11 -13.59
N ALA A 76 11.08 15.07 -12.76
CA ALA A 76 10.49 13.79 -13.13
C ALA A 76 8.97 13.92 -13.38
N ILE A 77 8.26 14.64 -12.51
CA ILE A 77 6.81 14.83 -12.66
C ILE A 77 6.48 15.69 -13.90
N ARG A 78 7.28 16.73 -14.18
CA ARG A 78 7.12 17.53 -15.41
C ARG A 78 7.33 16.73 -16.71
N GLN A 79 8.01 15.58 -16.64
CA GLN A 79 8.19 14.65 -17.78
C GLN A 79 7.02 13.65 -17.90
N SER A 80 6.06 13.71 -17.01
CA SER A 80 4.87 12.87 -17.00
C SER A 80 3.62 13.74 -17.01
N ASP A 81 2.47 13.14 -17.30
CA ASP A 81 1.17 13.81 -17.21
C ASP A 81 0.59 13.80 -15.78
N SER A 82 1.40 13.43 -14.78
CA SER A 82 0.94 13.34 -13.39
C SER A 82 0.88 14.71 -12.73
N ARG A 83 -0.13 14.89 -11.87
CA ARG A 83 -0.22 16.03 -10.96
C ARG A 83 0.69 15.84 -9.76
N TRP A 84 1.23 16.92 -9.23
CA TRP A 84 2.00 16.90 -7.98
C TRP A 84 1.33 17.75 -6.92
N ILE A 85 1.08 17.15 -5.77
CA ILE A 85 0.49 17.82 -4.61
C ILE A 85 1.43 17.63 -3.41
N ILE A 86 1.66 18.70 -2.64
CA ILE A 86 2.53 18.68 -1.46
C ILE A 86 1.69 19.04 -0.24
N ILE A 87 1.66 18.13 0.74
CA ILE A 87 1.10 18.37 2.07
C ILE A 87 2.27 18.42 3.05
N PRO A 88 2.59 19.58 3.63
CA PRO A 88 3.84 19.79 4.36
C PRO A 88 3.80 19.22 5.78
N MET A 89 3.70 17.90 5.92
CA MET A 89 3.72 17.20 7.21
C MET A 89 5.13 17.15 7.81
N ARG A 90 5.22 17.22 9.14
CA ARG A 90 6.46 17.14 9.91
C ARG A 90 6.47 15.91 10.83
N GLY A 91 7.05 14.78 10.38
CA GLY A 91 7.20 13.55 11.17
C GLY A 91 5.87 13.04 11.76
N SER A 92 5.91 12.59 13.00
CA SER A 92 4.72 12.18 13.78
C SER A 92 3.90 13.36 14.31
N THR A 93 4.30 14.61 14.03
CA THR A 93 3.57 15.81 14.43
C THR A 93 2.61 16.31 13.33
N ALA A 94 2.31 15.49 12.35
CA ALA A 94 1.25 15.76 11.38
C ALA A 94 -0.07 16.06 12.11
N THR A 95 -0.77 17.10 11.66
CA THR A 95 -2.08 17.42 12.25
C THR A 95 -3.16 16.49 11.73
N THR A 96 -4.27 16.37 12.48
CA THR A 96 -5.44 15.61 12.04
C THR A 96 -6.04 16.17 10.76
N ASP A 97 -6.00 17.50 10.56
CA ASP A 97 -6.46 18.15 9.33
C ASP A 97 -5.59 17.77 8.12
N GLN A 98 -4.25 17.73 8.29
CA GLN A 98 -3.34 17.27 7.24
C GLN A 98 -3.57 15.78 6.90
N MET A 99 -3.89 14.97 7.90
CA MET A 99 -4.25 13.57 7.68
C MET A 99 -5.56 13.45 6.90
N ALA A 100 -6.57 14.24 7.26
CA ALA A 100 -7.85 14.29 6.55
C ALA A 100 -7.67 14.74 5.10
N GLU A 101 -6.98 15.87 4.88
CA GLU A 101 -6.68 16.41 3.55
C GLU A 101 -5.98 15.37 2.66
N ALA A 102 -4.95 14.71 3.18
CA ALA A 102 -4.23 13.69 2.44
C ALA A 102 -5.09 12.46 2.13
N ALA A 103 -5.90 12.01 3.10
CA ALA A 103 -6.81 10.89 2.92
C ALA A 103 -7.89 11.21 1.87
N ASP A 104 -8.47 12.40 1.91
CA ASP A 104 -9.48 12.85 0.94
C ASP A 104 -8.88 12.97 -0.48
N LEU A 105 -7.67 13.53 -0.59
CA LEU A 105 -6.97 13.62 -1.88
C LEU A 105 -6.73 12.25 -2.54
N VAL A 106 -6.28 11.26 -1.78
CA VAL A 106 -6.01 9.94 -2.36
C VAL A 106 -7.26 9.11 -2.56
N ALA A 107 -8.35 9.41 -1.82
CA ALA A 107 -9.64 8.76 -1.98
C ALA A 107 -10.42 9.27 -3.19
N ASP A 108 -10.21 10.53 -3.60
CA ASP A 108 -10.91 11.15 -4.71
C ASP A 108 -10.62 10.41 -6.04
N PRO A 109 -11.64 9.86 -6.72
CA PRO A 109 -11.47 9.19 -8.01
C PRO A 109 -10.81 10.06 -9.08
N ALA A 110 -10.98 11.40 -9.01
CA ALA A 110 -10.34 12.33 -9.94
C ALA A 110 -8.81 12.36 -9.80
N ASN A 111 -8.27 11.96 -8.65
CA ASN A 111 -6.84 11.89 -8.37
C ASN A 111 -6.24 10.50 -8.60
N GLN A 112 -7.06 9.49 -8.82
CA GLN A 112 -6.62 8.09 -8.91
C GLN A 112 -6.25 7.67 -10.33
N PRO A 113 -5.30 6.73 -10.52
CA PRO A 113 -4.47 6.12 -9.46
C PRO A 113 -3.54 7.12 -8.80
N ALA A 114 -3.42 7.05 -7.47
CA ALA A 114 -2.61 7.95 -6.66
C ALA A 114 -1.42 7.25 -5.99
N PHE A 115 -0.27 7.91 -5.99
CA PHE A 115 0.90 7.49 -5.21
C PHE A 115 1.19 8.54 -4.14
N PHE A 116 1.19 8.14 -2.87
CA PHE A 116 1.61 9.04 -1.81
C PHE A 116 2.86 8.54 -1.08
N HIS A 117 3.72 9.47 -0.68
CA HIS A 117 4.97 9.13 -0.02
C HIS A 117 5.43 10.19 0.98
N CYS A 118 6.27 9.76 1.91
CA CYS A 118 7.09 10.65 2.72
C CYS A 118 8.57 10.31 2.53
N VAL A 119 9.48 10.92 3.30
CA VAL A 119 10.91 10.63 3.16
C VAL A 119 11.22 9.13 3.32
N GLY A 120 10.77 8.54 4.42
CA GLY A 120 11.05 7.14 4.73
C GLY A 120 9.95 6.15 4.33
N GLY A 121 8.78 6.61 3.87
CA GLY A 121 7.63 5.73 3.62
C GLY A 121 7.13 5.02 4.89
N HIS A 122 7.32 5.62 6.08
CA HIS A 122 6.94 5.05 7.37
C HIS A 122 5.93 5.96 8.08
N HIS A 123 6.29 6.77 9.05
CA HIS A 123 5.39 7.49 9.94
C HIS A 123 4.27 8.26 9.21
N ARG A 124 4.58 9.29 8.43
CA ARG A 124 3.57 10.09 7.71
C ARG A 124 2.73 9.27 6.75
N SER A 125 3.37 8.33 6.04
CA SER A 125 2.65 7.41 5.16
C SER A 125 1.76 6.43 5.94
N ASN A 126 2.14 6.01 7.17
CA ASN A 126 1.26 5.21 8.04
C ASN A 126 0.06 6.03 8.51
N LEU A 127 0.28 7.30 8.91
CA LEU A 127 -0.79 8.19 9.36
C LEU A 127 -1.83 8.42 8.26
N VAL A 128 -1.39 8.71 7.04
CA VAL A 128 -2.32 8.90 5.90
C VAL A 128 -3.02 7.61 5.50
N HIS A 129 -2.31 6.46 5.53
CA HIS A 129 -2.94 5.17 5.27
C HIS A 129 -4.03 4.87 6.32
N ALA A 130 -3.74 5.05 7.61
CA ALA A 130 -4.72 4.86 8.68
C ALA A 130 -5.89 5.84 8.56
N ALA A 131 -5.64 7.12 8.24
CA ALA A 131 -6.68 8.12 8.03
C ALA A 131 -7.61 7.74 6.86
N TYR A 132 -7.05 7.25 5.75
CA TYR A 132 -7.82 6.73 4.63
C TYR A 132 -8.74 5.57 5.05
N LEU A 133 -8.20 4.60 5.80
CA LEU A 133 -8.98 3.45 6.27
C LEU A 133 -10.14 3.88 7.20
N ILE A 134 -9.87 4.81 8.11
CA ILE A 134 -10.88 5.30 9.05
C ILE A 134 -11.96 6.10 8.31
N ARG A 135 -11.56 7.07 7.50
CA ARG A 135 -12.45 8.07 6.94
C ARG A 135 -13.24 7.56 5.72
N HIS A 136 -12.62 6.71 4.91
CA HIS A 136 -13.17 6.26 3.62
C HIS A 136 -13.46 4.76 3.54
N ARG A 137 -13.04 3.98 4.55
CA ARG A 137 -13.26 2.53 4.59
C ARG A 137 -13.96 2.05 5.87
N GLY A 138 -14.35 2.98 6.75
CA GLY A 138 -15.11 2.67 7.96
C GLY A 138 -14.35 1.88 9.02
N TYR A 139 -13.02 1.85 8.96
CA TYR A 139 -12.22 1.17 9.98
C TYR A 139 -12.26 1.93 11.30
N SER A 140 -12.26 1.19 12.41
CA SER A 140 -11.97 1.77 13.72
C SER A 140 -10.48 2.16 13.83
N ALA A 141 -10.11 3.00 14.80
CA ALA A 141 -8.71 3.31 15.08
C ALA A 141 -7.87 2.06 15.31
N ASN A 142 -8.40 1.06 16.03
CA ASN A 142 -7.74 -0.22 16.25
C ASN A 142 -7.53 -0.99 14.95
N GLY A 143 -8.57 -1.10 14.12
CA GLY A 143 -8.49 -1.79 12.83
C GLY A 143 -7.49 -1.14 11.88
N ALA A 144 -7.49 0.20 11.80
CA ALA A 144 -6.52 0.93 10.96
C ALA A 144 -5.09 0.78 11.49
N TRP A 145 -4.89 0.84 12.82
CA TRP A 145 -3.59 0.55 13.44
C TRP A 145 -3.10 -0.86 13.13
N ASP A 146 -3.97 -1.85 13.26
CA ASP A 146 -3.63 -3.25 12.96
C ASP A 146 -3.12 -3.44 11.52
N VAL A 147 -3.71 -2.73 10.56
CA VAL A 147 -3.25 -2.78 9.17
C VAL A 147 -1.86 -2.16 9.03
N VAL A 148 -1.65 -0.93 9.52
CA VAL A 148 -0.39 -0.22 9.30
C VAL A 148 0.75 -0.75 10.15
N SER A 149 0.47 -1.31 11.33
CA SER A 149 1.48 -1.89 12.22
C SER A 149 1.99 -3.27 11.77
N ARG A 150 1.24 -3.97 10.91
CA ARG A 150 1.66 -5.25 10.30
C ARG A 150 2.54 -5.10 9.07
N LEU A 151 2.75 -3.88 8.58
CA LEU A 151 3.66 -3.67 7.46
C LEU A 151 5.08 -4.10 7.85
N PRO A 152 5.85 -4.74 6.94
CA PRO A 152 7.14 -5.36 7.29
C PRO A 152 8.18 -4.42 7.89
N TRP A 153 8.01 -3.13 7.73
CA TRP A 153 8.92 -2.09 8.24
C TRP A 153 8.38 -1.37 9.45
N SER A 154 7.16 -1.63 9.87
CA SER A 154 6.57 -1.02 11.07
C SER A 154 7.18 -1.62 12.34
N ARG A 155 7.32 -0.79 13.35
CA ARG A 155 7.89 -1.14 14.65
C ARG A 155 6.92 -0.73 15.76
N PRO A 156 5.85 -1.49 16.02
CA PRO A 156 4.78 -1.09 16.94
C PRO A 156 5.26 -0.62 18.31
N ALA A 157 6.35 -1.23 18.83
CA ALA A 157 6.93 -0.84 20.11
C ALA A 157 7.55 0.56 20.13
N SER A 158 8.00 1.08 18.97
CA SER A 158 8.59 2.42 18.82
C SER A 158 7.68 3.42 18.10
N ASP A 159 6.60 2.95 17.47
CA ASP A 159 5.68 3.76 16.69
C ASP A 159 4.49 4.29 17.54
N GLY A 160 4.64 4.35 18.86
CA GLY A 160 3.59 4.78 19.78
C GLY A 160 3.05 6.19 19.51
N ALA A 161 3.88 7.10 19.02
CA ALA A 161 3.44 8.44 18.62
C ALA A 161 2.49 8.40 17.40
N ASP A 162 2.71 7.49 16.45
CA ASP A 162 1.80 7.29 15.31
C ASP A 162 0.45 6.74 15.81
N ARG A 163 0.49 5.81 16.76
CA ARG A 163 -0.73 5.24 17.36
C ARG A 163 -1.57 6.33 18.04
N VAL A 164 -0.95 7.16 18.88
CA VAL A 164 -1.66 8.27 19.54
C VAL A 164 -2.30 9.20 18.51
N ARG A 165 -1.59 9.53 17.43
CA ARG A 165 -2.10 10.41 16.39
C ARG A 165 -3.27 9.78 15.62
N ILE A 166 -3.24 8.47 15.40
CA ILE A 166 -4.36 7.73 14.78
C ILE A 166 -5.60 7.75 15.68
N ASP A 167 -5.42 7.57 17.00
CA ASP A 167 -6.53 7.64 17.97
C ASP A 167 -7.15 9.05 18.02
N GLU A 168 -6.32 10.10 18.04
CA GLU A 168 -6.78 11.49 17.98
C GLU A 168 -7.55 11.79 16.69
N PHE A 169 -7.04 11.31 15.56
CA PHE A 169 -7.72 11.44 14.27
C PHE A 169 -9.09 10.76 14.27
N ALA A 170 -9.16 9.53 14.74
CA ALA A 170 -10.42 8.78 14.79
C ALA A 170 -11.47 9.44 15.69
N ALA A 171 -11.02 10.05 16.82
CA ALA A 171 -11.92 10.77 17.74
C ALA A 171 -12.53 12.04 17.12
N GLN A 172 -11.86 12.65 16.13
CA GLN A 172 -12.29 13.88 15.46
C GLN A 172 -12.89 13.63 14.07
N CYS A 173 -12.69 12.43 13.52
CA CYS A 173 -13.08 12.12 12.15
C CYS A 173 -14.58 11.89 12.05
N ILE A 174 -15.23 12.66 11.16
CA ILE A 174 -16.56 12.35 10.69
C ILE A 174 -16.39 11.48 9.44
N PRO A 175 -16.88 10.21 9.42
CA PRO A 175 -16.78 9.36 8.25
C PRO A 175 -17.47 10.01 7.03
N VAL A 176 -16.82 9.96 5.88
CA VAL A 176 -17.42 10.40 4.61
C VAL A 176 -18.09 9.19 3.97
N SER A 177 -19.40 9.25 3.83
CA SER A 177 -20.17 8.22 3.09
C SER A 177 -20.04 8.51 1.60
N PHE A 178 -19.28 7.71 0.87
CA PHE A 178 -19.40 7.66 -0.58
C PHE A 178 -20.53 6.69 -0.94
N PRO A 179 -21.31 6.94 -2.00
CA PRO A 179 -22.19 5.92 -2.55
C PRO A 179 -21.33 4.72 -2.95
N GLU A 180 -21.63 3.57 -2.34
CA GLU A 180 -20.96 2.32 -2.65
C GLU A 180 -21.19 2.02 -4.14
N ASP A 181 -20.10 1.88 -4.89
CA ASP A 181 -20.13 1.31 -6.23
C ASP A 181 -20.35 -0.22 -6.06
N HIS A 182 -21.62 -0.63 -6.08
CA HIS A 182 -22.05 -2.02 -5.90
C HIS A 182 -21.62 -2.95 -7.07
N GLY A 183 -20.53 -2.64 -7.76
CA GLY A 183 -20.10 -3.31 -9.00
C GLY A 183 -19.23 -4.55 -8.85
N HIS A 184 -18.73 -4.96 -7.68
CA HIS A 184 -17.71 -6.01 -7.63
C HIS A 184 -17.90 -7.21 -6.69
N ASP A 185 -18.98 -7.28 -5.89
CA ASP A 185 -19.15 -8.41 -4.95
C ASP A 185 -20.01 -9.58 -5.47
N ALA A 186 -20.46 -9.54 -6.73
CA ALA A 186 -21.34 -10.59 -7.27
C ALA A 186 -20.59 -11.84 -7.82
N LYS A 187 -19.27 -11.93 -7.69
CA LYS A 187 -18.51 -13.06 -8.29
C LYS A 187 -17.76 -13.97 -7.31
N ALA A 188 -17.68 -13.63 -6.03
CA ALA A 188 -17.00 -14.47 -5.04
C ALA A 188 -17.89 -15.58 -4.46
N ASP A 189 -19.22 -15.40 -4.45
CA ASP A 189 -20.15 -16.34 -3.79
C ASP A 189 -20.62 -17.48 -4.70
N SER A 190 -20.28 -17.48 -5.98
CA SER A 190 -20.69 -18.53 -6.94
C SER A 190 -19.67 -19.68 -7.10
N LEU A 191 -18.47 -19.55 -6.54
CA LEU A 191 -17.45 -20.61 -6.64
C LEU A 191 -17.46 -21.57 -5.45
N ASP A 192 -18.07 -21.19 -4.32
CA ASP A 192 -18.10 -22.07 -3.13
C ASP A 192 -19.30 -23.03 -3.10
N ARG A 193 -20.34 -22.78 -3.92
CA ARG A 193 -21.50 -23.69 -4.04
C ARG A 193 -21.33 -24.83 -5.05
N ALA A 194 -20.30 -24.79 -5.89
CA ALA A 194 -20.07 -25.82 -6.91
C ALA A 194 -19.23 -27.01 -6.40
N HIS A 195 -18.75 -27.00 -5.17
CA HIS A 195 -17.90 -28.06 -4.61
C HIS A 195 -18.61 -28.95 -3.58
N HIS A 196 -19.88 -28.71 -3.26
CA HIS A 196 -20.61 -29.50 -2.24
C HIS A 196 -21.67 -30.43 -2.81
N ASP A 197 -21.81 -30.54 -4.16
CA ASP A 197 -22.79 -31.45 -4.79
C ASP A 197 -22.11 -32.47 -5.71
N ARG A 198 -21.10 -33.15 -5.19
CA ARG A 198 -20.64 -34.46 -5.72
C ARG A 198 -20.86 -35.50 -4.63
N GLY A 199 -22.08 -36.01 -4.62
CA GLY A 199 -22.45 -37.15 -3.81
C GLY A 199 -21.50 -38.30 -4.05
N ASP A 200 -20.88 -38.79 -2.98
CA ASP A 200 -20.19 -40.09 -2.96
C ASP A 200 -21.19 -41.18 -3.27
N PRO A 201 -20.90 -42.11 -4.18
CA PRO A 201 -21.72 -43.31 -4.39
C PRO A 201 -21.60 -44.24 -3.20
N ASP A 202 -22.75 -44.52 -2.58
CA ASP A 202 -22.99 -45.49 -1.54
C ASP A 202 -22.34 -46.87 -1.89
N PRO A 203 -21.44 -47.43 -1.07
CA PRO A 203 -20.98 -48.80 -1.24
C PRO A 203 -22.04 -49.78 -0.76
N GLY A 204 -22.76 -50.39 -1.69
CA GLY A 204 -23.74 -51.41 -1.46
C GLY A 204 -23.21 -52.61 -0.64
N PRO A 205 -24.11 -53.44 -0.05
CA PRO A 205 -23.79 -54.40 0.99
C PRO A 205 -22.97 -55.59 0.47
N VAL A 206 -21.85 -55.87 1.13
CA VAL A 206 -21.03 -57.05 0.90
C VAL A 206 -21.75 -58.28 1.46
N ARG A 207 -22.26 -59.14 0.55
CA ARG A 207 -22.79 -60.48 0.89
C ARG A 207 -21.69 -61.34 1.45
N GLY A 208 -21.91 -61.85 2.66
CA GLY A 208 -21.13 -62.92 3.26
C GLY A 208 -21.23 -64.22 2.45
N GLY A 209 -20.09 -64.79 2.08
CA GLY A 209 -19.92 -66.10 1.54
C GLY A 209 -19.25 -67.01 2.57
N SER A 210 -20.02 -67.89 3.17
CA SER A 210 -19.59 -69.02 3.97
C SER A 210 -18.97 -70.08 3.06
N LEU A 211 -17.79 -70.57 3.41
CA LEU A 211 -17.24 -71.90 3.06
C LEU A 211 -16.30 -72.20 4.22
N GLY A 212 -16.42 -73.25 5.01
CA GLY A 212 -16.75 -74.64 4.76
C GLY A 212 -15.45 -75.43 4.58
N ASN A 213 -15.00 -75.96 5.70
CA ASN A 213 -14.21 -77.20 5.91
C ASN A 213 -13.26 -77.74 4.81
N GLY A 214 -12.04 -78.04 5.25
CA GLY A 214 -11.04 -78.90 4.65
C GLY A 214 -9.75 -78.84 5.44
#